data_9957d1241774185422d1815811579e32
#
_entry.id   9957d1241774185422d1815811579e32
#
_cell.length_a   1.000
_cell.length_b   1.000
_cell.length_c   1.000
_cell.angle_alpha   90.00
_cell.angle_beta   90.00
_cell.angle_gamma   90.00
#
_symmetry.space_group_name_H-M   'P 1'
#
loop_
_entity.id
_entity.type
_entity.pdbx_description
1 polymer ?
#
loop_
_entity_poly.entity_id
_entity_poly.type
_entity_poly.pdbx_seq_one_letter_code
_entity_poly.pdbx_strand_id
1 'polypeptide(L)'
;MTRLTREQADKLTKIKKVVTSSVSWKSVSKNVWRLETRALTTTTKEILILKGYIGRDNYSFALLYNNIPIRKFTKHHKHTWNGVDYLKPHKHIWDEVTEDKEVYIPDDIDTSKDVSTQFIAFCNECNIEIKGGYQTFLFEETRP
;
A
#
# COMPACT_ATOMS: atom_id res chain seq x y z
N MET A 1 9.28 -25.04 -6.20
CA MET A 1 9.27 -23.75 -5.54
C MET A 1 7.91 -23.51 -4.88
N THR A 2 7.91 -23.23 -3.59
CA THR A 2 6.68 -23.08 -2.83
C THR A 2 6.11 -21.69 -3.07
N ARG A 3 4.84 -21.62 -3.45
CA ARG A 3 4.15 -20.37 -3.63
C ARG A 3 3.87 -19.74 -2.28
N LEU A 4 3.93 -18.40 -2.20
CA LEU A 4 3.61 -17.68 -0.97
C LEU A 4 2.15 -17.97 -0.57
N THR A 5 1.94 -18.42 0.66
CA THR A 5 0.61 -18.71 1.18
C THR A 5 -0.02 -17.47 1.80
N ARG A 6 -1.35 -17.48 1.97
CA ARG A 6 -2.07 -16.43 2.68
C ARG A 6 -1.55 -16.27 4.11
N GLU A 7 -1.29 -17.39 4.80
CA GLU A 7 -0.76 -17.36 6.16
C GLU A 7 0.59 -16.65 6.21
N GLN A 8 1.49 -16.95 5.26
CA GLN A 8 2.79 -16.29 5.18
C GLN A 8 2.63 -14.81 4.87
N ALA A 9 1.74 -14.45 3.93
CA ALA A 9 1.49 -13.06 3.57
C ALA A 9 0.91 -12.28 4.75
N ASP A 10 -0.03 -12.85 5.48
CA ASP A 10 -0.62 -12.22 6.66
C ASP A 10 0.44 -12.02 7.75
N LYS A 11 1.31 -13.00 7.95
CA LYS A 11 2.40 -12.90 8.92
C LYS A 11 3.36 -11.77 8.54
N LEU A 12 3.75 -11.70 7.27
CA LEU A 12 4.62 -10.62 6.78
C LEU A 12 3.97 -9.25 6.89
N THR A 13 2.65 -9.18 6.74
CA THR A 13 1.91 -7.93 6.92
C THR A 13 1.96 -7.47 8.38
N LYS A 14 1.81 -8.39 9.31
CA LYS A 14 1.71 -8.07 10.75
C LYS A 14 3.05 -7.86 11.45
N ILE A 15 4.11 -8.50 10.97
CA ILE A 15 5.43 -8.38 11.61
C ILE A 15 5.94 -6.95 11.49
N LYS A 16 6.62 -6.47 12.53
CA LYS A 16 7.15 -5.11 12.52
C LYS A 16 8.21 -4.92 11.45
N LYS A 17 8.10 -3.81 10.71
CA LYS A 17 9.03 -3.42 9.67
C LYS A 17 9.49 -2.00 9.90
N VAL A 18 10.69 -1.69 9.42
CA VAL A 18 11.23 -0.33 9.49
C VAL A 18 11.69 0.12 8.12
N VAL A 19 11.43 1.39 7.83
CA VAL A 19 11.98 2.09 6.66
C VAL A 19 13.00 3.08 7.21
N THR A 20 14.28 2.91 6.87
CA THR A 20 15.35 3.74 7.40
C THR A 20 15.62 4.96 6.54
N SER A 21 15.26 4.93 5.26
CA SER A 21 15.42 6.07 4.35
C SER A 21 14.30 7.09 4.56
N SER A 22 14.53 8.33 4.13
CA SER A 22 13.45 9.30 4.06
C SER A 22 12.52 8.94 2.90
N VAL A 23 11.24 9.19 3.08
CA VAL A 23 10.19 8.76 2.15
C VAL A 23 9.45 10.00 1.62
N SER A 24 9.38 10.12 0.31
CA SER A 24 8.69 11.24 -0.33
C SER A 24 8.09 10.82 -1.67
N TRP A 25 7.07 11.56 -2.07
CA TRP A 25 6.44 11.36 -3.37
C TRP A 25 7.27 12.07 -4.44
N LYS A 26 7.56 11.38 -5.53
CA LYS A 26 8.35 11.92 -6.64
C LYS A 26 7.49 12.05 -7.88
N SER A 27 7.52 13.22 -8.48
CA SER A 27 6.85 13.46 -9.75
C SER A 27 7.56 12.68 -10.86
N VAL A 28 6.83 11.83 -11.57
CA VAL A 28 7.39 11.03 -12.66
C VAL A 28 6.84 11.46 -14.02
N SER A 29 5.69 12.12 -14.04
CA SER A 29 5.12 12.73 -15.23
C SER A 29 4.04 13.71 -14.79
N LYS A 30 3.40 14.39 -15.75
CA LYS A 30 2.34 15.34 -15.41
C LYS A 30 1.21 14.64 -14.65
N ASN A 31 0.88 15.13 -13.47
CA ASN A 31 -0.17 14.60 -12.60
C ASN A 31 0.06 13.16 -12.14
N VAL A 32 1.31 12.68 -12.14
CA VAL A 32 1.64 11.35 -11.65
C VAL A 32 2.83 11.42 -10.71
N TRP A 33 2.66 10.85 -9.52
CA TRP A 33 3.70 10.75 -8.49
C TRP A 33 3.84 9.31 -8.06
N ARG A 34 5.07 8.92 -7.72
CA ARG A 34 5.36 7.59 -7.22
C ARG A 34 6.22 7.66 -5.98
N LEU A 35 6.09 6.62 -5.17
CA LEU A 35 6.87 6.40 -3.97
C LEU A 35 7.27 4.95 -3.96
N GLU A 36 8.53 4.68 -3.67
CA GLU A 36 9.02 3.30 -3.53
C GLU A 36 10.14 3.29 -2.53
N THR A 37 10.07 2.40 -1.55
CA THR A 37 11.10 2.27 -0.54
C THR A 37 11.14 0.86 0.01
N ARG A 38 12.24 0.51 0.66
CA ARG A 38 12.42 -0.80 1.28
C ARG A 38 11.93 -0.77 2.72
N ALA A 39 11.17 -1.77 3.10
CA ALA A 39 10.74 -1.99 4.47
C ALA A 39 11.36 -3.31 4.94
N LEU A 40 12.15 -3.26 6.01
CA LEU A 40 12.84 -4.43 6.55
C LEU A 40 12.11 -4.95 7.77
N THR A 41 11.90 -6.26 7.81
CA THR A 41 11.39 -6.89 9.03
C THR A 41 12.48 -6.83 10.10
N THR A 42 12.08 -6.47 11.34
CA THR A 42 13.05 -6.26 12.42
C THR A 42 13.65 -7.54 12.96
N THR A 43 12.92 -8.65 12.88
CA THR A 43 13.35 -9.93 13.46
C THR A 43 14.00 -10.86 12.43
N THR A 44 13.43 -10.96 11.23
CA THR A 44 13.89 -11.93 10.22
C THR A 44 14.76 -11.30 9.14
N LYS A 45 14.88 -9.97 9.12
CA LYS A 45 15.67 -9.22 8.15
C LYS A 45 15.25 -9.45 6.70
N GLU A 46 13.98 -9.70 6.48
CA GLU A 46 13.44 -9.81 5.13
C GLU A 46 13.17 -8.41 4.57
N ILE A 47 13.30 -8.27 3.26
CA ILE A 47 13.11 -7.00 2.57
C ILE A 47 11.78 -7.05 1.83
N LEU A 48 10.89 -6.10 2.15
CA LEU A 48 9.66 -5.87 1.42
C LEU A 48 9.75 -4.52 0.73
N ILE A 49 8.90 -4.31 -0.27
CA ILE A 49 8.85 -3.03 -0.98
C ILE A 49 7.52 -2.35 -0.67
N LEU A 50 7.60 -1.12 -0.17
CA LEU A 50 6.45 -0.27 0.02
C LEU A 50 6.35 0.66 -1.19
N LYS A 51 5.21 0.60 -1.88
CA LYS A 51 4.96 1.40 -3.07
C LYS A 51 3.74 2.28 -2.90
N GLY A 52 3.80 3.45 -3.52
CA GLY A 52 2.66 4.33 -3.64
C GLY A 52 2.56 4.89 -5.04
N TYR A 53 1.33 5.19 -5.45
CA TYR A 53 1.02 5.79 -6.73
C TYR A 53 -0.06 6.84 -6.52
N ILE A 54 0.14 8.03 -7.08
CA ILE A 54 -0.88 9.07 -7.12
C ILE A 54 -1.01 9.51 -8.57
N GLY A 55 -2.19 9.34 -9.13
CA GLY A 55 -2.52 9.79 -10.46
C GLY A 55 -3.58 10.86 -10.40
N ARG A 56 -4.14 11.18 -11.57
CA ARG A 56 -5.12 12.26 -11.71
C ARG A 56 -6.40 11.97 -10.92
N ASP A 57 -6.94 10.76 -11.06
CA ASP A 57 -8.23 10.40 -10.48
C ASP A 57 -8.12 9.21 -9.53
N ASN A 58 -6.91 8.75 -9.24
CA ASN A 58 -6.73 7.53 -8.47
C ASN A 58 -5.42 7.58 -7.68
N TYR A 59 -5.38 6.88 -6.57
CA TYR A 59 -4.14 6.60 -5.86
C TYR A 59 -4.22 5.22 -5.24
N SER A 60 -3.05 4.62 -5.02
CA SER A 60 -2.97 3.28 -4.43
C SER A 60 -1.68 3.15 -3.63
N PHE A 61 -1.72 2.26 -2.64
CA PHE A 61 -0.57 1.90 -1.83
C PHE A 61 -0.44 0.38 -1.84
N ALA A 62 0.79 -0.13 -1.84
CA ALA A 62 1.00 -1.56 -1.88
C ALA A 62 2.23 -1.94 -1.06
N LEU A 63 2.17 -3.11 -0.44
CA LEU A 63 3.30 -3.76 0.19
C LEU A 63 3.57 -5.06 -0.57
N LEU A 64 4.80 -5.20 -1.09
CA LEU A 64 5.18 -6.32 -1.93
C LEU A 64 6.28 -7.14 -1.28
N TYR A 65 6.18 -8.45 -1.40
CA TYR A 65 7.23 -9.39 -1.05
C TYR A 65 7.55 -10.25 -2.27
N ASN A 66 8.80 -10.22 -2.73
CA ASN A 66 9.23 -10.89 -3.97
C ASN A 66 8.30 -10.56 -5.13
N ASN A 67 7.96 -9.28 -5.29
CA ASN A 67 7.07 -8.74 -6.32
C ASN A 67 5.60 -9.20 -6.18
N ILE A 68 5.24 -9.84 -5.08
CA ILE A 68 3.86 -10.24 -4.81
C ILE A 68 3.21 -9.18 -3.93
N PRO A 69 2.09 -8.56 -4.35
CA PRO A 69 1.38 -7.58 -3.53
C PRO A 69 0.62 -8.29 -2.42
N ILE A 70 1.21 -8.34 -1.22
CA ILE A 70 0.58 -9.02 -0.08
C ILE A 70 -0.53 -8.19 0.56
N ARG A 71 -0.46 -6.88 0.41
CA ARG A 71 -1.55 -5.95 0.76
C ARG A 71 -1.54 -4.82 -0.23
N LYS A 72 -2.72 -4.33 -0.59
CA LYS A 72 -2.86 -3.20 -1.51
C LYS A 72 -4.14 -2.45 -1.18
N PHE A 73 -4.06 -1.12 -1.18
CA PHE A 73 -5.21 -0.24 -1.07
C PHE A 73 -5.36 0.55 -2.37
N THR A 74 -6.56 0.58 -2.92
CA THR A 74 -6.87 1.33 -4.14
C THR A 74 -8.09 2.20 -3.90
N LYS A 75 -7.98 3.49 -4.21
CA LYS A 75 -9.11 4.40 -4.06
C LYS A 75 -10.17 4.17 -5.11
N HIS A 76 -9.77 4.03 -6.37
CA HIS A 76 -10.71 4.20 -7.47
C HIS A 76 -10.39 3.22 -8.61
N HIS A 77 -10.69 1.95 -8.37
CA HIS A 77 -10.43 0.91 -9.34
C HIS A 77 -11.56 -0.11 -9.29
N LYS A 78 -12.26 -0.27 -10.42
CA LYS A 78 -13.33 -1.25 -10.50
C LYS A 78 -12.75 -2.65 -10.32
N HIS A 79 -13.31 -3.39 -9.38
CA HIS A 79 -12.90 -4.77 -9.11
C HIS A 79 -14.13 -5.60 -8.79
N THR A 80 -14.20 -6.81 -9.35
CA THR A 80 -15.28 -7.75 -9.11
C THR A 80 -14.79 -8.90 -8.26
N TRP A 81 -15.48 -9.18 -7.15
CA TRP A 81 -15.19 -10.28 -6.27
C TRP A 81 -16.48 -10.92 -5.80
N ASN A 82 -16.60 -12.24 -5.97
CA ASN A 82 -17.83 -13.00 -5.62
C ASN A 82 -19.09 -12.39 -6.24
N GLY A 83 -18.99 -11.92 -7.48
CA GLY A 83 -20.13 -11.33 -8.20
C GLY A 83 -20.50 -9.93 -7.78
N VAL A 84 -19.73 -9.30 -6.90
CA VAL A 84 -19.97 -7.93 -6.44
C VAL A 84 -18.91 -7.01 -7.04
N ASP A 85 -19.38 -5.90 -7.61
CA ASP A 85 -18.48 -4.87 -8.15
C ASP A 85 -18.09 -3.87 -7.07
N TYR A 86 -16.80 -3.75 -6.78
CA TYR A 86 -16.26 -2.79 -5.82
C TYR A 86 -15.79 -1.56 -6.58
N LEU A 87 -16.59 -0.50 -6.55
CA LEU A 87 -16.26 0.79 -7.16
C LEU A 87 -15.72 1.77 -6.12
N LYS A 88 -15.87 1.45 -4.86
CA LYS A 88 -15.42 2.27 -3.73
C LYS A 88 -13.97 1.94 -3.38
N PRO A 89 -13.31 2.79 -2.57
CA PRO A 89 -11.99 2.44 -2.04
C PRO A 89 -12.01 1.06 -1.38
N HIS A 90 -11.03 0.24 -1.71
CA HIS A 90 -10.99 -1.13 -1.20
C HIS A 90 -9.55 -1.62 -1.04
N LYS A 91 -9.39 -2.66 -0.21
CA LYS A 91 -8.11 -3.32 0.01
C LYS A 91 -8.12 -4.70 -0.63
N HIS A 92 -6.96 -5.10 -1.15
CA HIS A 92 -6.73 -6.43 -1.69
C HIS A 92 -5.91 -7.25 -0.69
N ILE A 93 -6.24 -8.52 -0.59
CA ILE A 93 -5.56 -9.49 0.29
C ILE A 93 -4.98 -10.59 -0.59
N TRP A 94 -3.73 -10.96 -0.33
CA TRP A 94 -3.11 -12.07 -1.06
C TRP A 94 -3.56 -13.42 -0.51
N ASP A 95 -3.83 -14.34 -1.43
CA ASP A 95 -4.14 -15.75 -1.15
C ASP A 95 -3.50 -16.60 -2.25
N GLU A 96 -2.97 -17.76 -1.91
CA GLU A 96 -2.27 -18.62 -2.88
C GLU A 96 -3.18 -19.15 -3.99
N VAL A 97 -4.49 -19.15 -3.77
CA VAL A 97 -5.48 -19.61 -4.75
C VAL A 97 -6.04 -18.45 -5.57
N THR A 98 -6.49 -17.42 -4.88
CA THR A 98 -7.16 -16.26 -5.52
C THR A 98 -6.23 -15.12 -5.87
N GLU A 99 -4.96 -15.22 -5.48
CA GLU A 99 -3.95 -14.18 -5.65
C GLU A 99 -4.38 -12.90 -4.93
N ASP A 100 -4.40 -11.75 -5.60
CA ASP A 100 -4.83 -10.48 -4.98
C ASP A 100 -6.28 -10.14 -5.32
N LYS A 101 -7.08 -11.13 -5.70
CA LYS A 101 -8.46 -10.89 -6.14
C LYS A 101 -9.45 -10.70 -5.00
N GLU A 102 -9.16 -11.24 -3.81
CA GLU A 102 -10.02 -11.04 -2.66
C GLU A 102 -9.92 -9.60 -2.18
N VAL A 103 -11.07 -8.93 -2.03
CA VAL A 103 -11.12 -7.52 -1.65
C VAL A 103 -12.15 -7.30 -0.54
N TYR A 104 -11.96 -6.20 0.20
CA TYR A 104 -12.93 -5.76 1.19
C TYR A 104 -12.90 -4.23 1.32
N ILE A 105 -13.99 -3.66 1.82
CA ILE A 105 -14.06 -2.22 2.09
C ILE A 105 -13.41 -1.97 3.45
N PRO A 106 -12.33 -1.17 3.53
CA PRO A 106 -11.65 -0.93 4.80
C PRO A 106 -12.44 0.01 5.69
N ASP A 107 -12.32 -0.19 7.00
CA ASP A 107 -12.86 0.73 8.00
C ASP A 107 -11.76 1.49 8.73
N ASP A 108 -10.49 1.16 8.49
CA ASP A 108 -9.33 1.75 9.14
C ASP A 108 -8.70 2.90 8.33
N ILE A 109 -9.15 3.12 7.10
CA ILE A 109 -8.69 4.23 6.26
C ILE A 109 -9.86 5.18 6.01
N ASP A 110 -9.74 6.39 6.53
CA ASP A 110 -10.76 7.42 6.32
C ASP A 110 -10.46 8.15 5.01
N THR A 111 -11.24 7.84 3.98
CA THR A 111 -11.04 8.37 2.63
C THR A 111 -11.47 9.83 2.49
N SER A 112 -12.07 10.43 3.53
CA SER A 112 -12.32 11.86 3.56
C SER A 112 -11.07 12.67 3.92
N LYS A 113 -10.03 12.01 4.42
CA LYS A 113 -8.76 12.64 4.76
C LYS A 113 -7.86 12.76 3.54
N ASP A 114 -6.79 13.53 3.67
CA ASP A 114 -5.81 13.68 2.60
C ASP A 114 -5.05 12.38 2.34
N VAL A 115 -4.38 12.29 1.21
CA VAL A 115 -3.70 11.07 0.78
C VAL A 115 -2.58 10.68 1.75
N SER A 116 -1.88 11.64 2.33
CA SER A 116 -0.80 11.36 3.27
C SER A 116 -1.32 10.70 4.55
N THR A 117 -2.45 11.18 5.06
CA THR A 117 -3.09 10.55 6.23
C THR A 117 -3.51 9.12 5.92
N GLN A 118 -4.06 8.89 4.73
CA GLN A 118 -4.45 7.55 4.30
C GLN A 118 -3.24 6.64 4.10
N PHE A 119 -2.14 7.18 3.56
CA PHE A 119 -0.90 6.42 3.39
C PHE A 119 -0.34 5.97 4.75
N ILE A 120 -0.34 6.85 5.74
CA ILE A 120 0.13 6.50 7.09
C ILE A 120 -0.78 5.45 7.72
N ALA A 121 -2.10 5.52 7.51
CA ALA A 121 -3.02 4.48 7.98
C ALA A 121 -2.70 3.12 7.34
N PHE A 122 -2.37 3.10 6.06
CA PHE A 122 -1.94 1.88 5.39
C PHE A 122 -0.64 1.33 6.00
N CYS A 123 0.34 2.20 6.25
CA CYS A 123 1.59 1.81 6.92
C CYS A 123 1.32 1.23 8.31
N ASN A 124 0.39 1.80 9.06
CA ASN A 124 0.04 1.29 10.37
C ASN A 124 -0.57 -0.11 10.30
N GLU A 125 -1.43 -0.37 9.33
CA GLU A 125 -1.97 -1.71 9.12
C GLU A 125 -0.86 -2.72 8.84
N CYS A 126 0.12 -2.33 8.05
CA CYS A 126 1.24 -3.19 7.68
C CYS A 126 2.36 -3.21 8.73
N ASN A 127 2.17 -2.53 9.86
CA ASN A 127 3.14 -2.42 10.94
C ASN A 127 4.49 -1.92 10.43
N ILE A 128 4.47 -0.80 9.70
CA ILE A 128 5.67 -0.17 9.14
C ILE A 128 5.94 1.14 9.88
N GLU A 129 7.13 1.25 10.46
CA GLU A 129 7.61 2.49 11.05
C GLU A 129 8.59 3.17 10.08
N ILE A 130 8.33 4.42 9.72
CA ILE A 130 9.22 5.19 8.85
C ILE A 130 10.15 6.02 9.74
N LYS A 131 11.37 5.53 9.94
CA LYS A 131 12.34 6.18 10.82
C LYS A 131 13.08 7.32 10.13
N GLY A 132 13.23 7.27 8.81
CA GLY A 132 13.91 8.30 8.04
C GLY A 132 13.09 9.54 7.77
N GLY A 133 11.83 9.55 8.21
CA GLY A 133 10.90 10.64 8.02
C GLY A 133 10.09 10.52 6.74
N TYR A 134 8.88 11.03 6.78
CA TYR A 134 7.97 11.05 5.64
C TYR A 134 7.63 12.49 5.29
N GLN A 135 7.84 12.84 4.03
CA GLN A 135 7.43 14.15 3.54
C GLN A 135 5.99 14.07 3.05
N THR A 136 5.13 14.87 3.68
CA THR A 136 3.72 14.97 3.32
C THR A 136 3.57 15.35 1.84
N PHE A 137 2.61 14.73 1.17
CA PHE A 137 2.32 15.05 -0.21
C PHE A 137 1.65 16.43 -0.29
N LEU A 138 2.26 17.35 -1.04
CA LEU A 138 1.82 18.75 -1.12
C LEU A 138 1.16 19.08 -2.46
N PHE A 139 0.71 18.08 -3.19
CA PHE A 139 0.14 18.27 -4.52
C PHE A 139 -1.00 19.30 -4.52
N GLU A 140 -1.88 19.21 -3.53
CA GLU A 140 -3.05 20.10 -3.44
C GLU A 140 -2.65 21.56 -3.18
N GLU A 141 -1.53 21.77 -2.49
CA GLU A 141 -1.02 23.09 -2.19
C GLU A 141 -0.30 23.72 -3.37
N THR A 142 0.18 22.90 -4.31
CA THR A 142 0.93 23.37 -5.47
C THR A 142 0.07 23.54 -6.71
N ARG A 143 -1.19 23.13 -6.68
CA ARG A 143 -2.10 23.32 -7.80
C ARG A 143 -2.51 24.77 -7.91
N PRO A 144 -2.46 25.33 -9.13
CA PRO A 144 -3.01 26.67 -9.35
C PRO A 144 -4.53 26.70 -9.18
#